data_2f37c8b3c79bd3183caad6befe2b1266
#
_entry.id   2f37c8b3c79bd3183caad6befe2b1266
#
_cell.length_a   1.000
_cell.length_b   1.000
_cell.length_c   1.000
_cell.angle_alpha   90.00
_cell.angle_beta   90.00
_cell.angle_gamma   90.00
#
_symmetry.space_group_name_H-M   'P 1'
#
loop_
_entity.id
_entity.type
_entity.pdbx_description
1 polymer ?
#
loop_
_entity_poly.entity_id
_entity_poly.type
_entity_poly.pdbx_seq_one_letter_code
_entity_poly.pdbx_strand_id
1 'polypeptide(L)'
;LLQIEKFSFTSNNVTYGAAGDTIGYWQFFPATENSDNSWGCIPVWGFAEVAVSKNDEIENGERVFGYFPPANSLIVKPIKVSSQSFSDGKEHRQELPPVYNNYIRLNAEKNYDISMDDIRALLFPLHITAFCLCDALEEQSYEGASQIIIVSASSKTAIGLAQGLTEADGTPKIVGLTSTDNAQFVESLGCYDVVISYDDLGNISNDSSVMVDMSGNQSVLSSVQDTLGENMMKCLTVGMTHWDKAGTAEEALAKAELDQRTEFFFAPAHIQKRNNDWGQEIYNQKTTAFMDA
;
A
#
# COMPACT_ATOMS: atom_id res chain seq x y z
N LEU A 1 18.14 19.75 6.66
CA LEU A 1 18.34 19.39 5.28
C LEU A 1 18.62 17.90 5.20
N LEU A 2 17.81 17.18 4.45
CA LEU A 2 17.98 15.78 4.12
C LEU A 2 18.60 15.69 2.71
N GLN A 3 19.70 14.95 2.58
CA GLN A 3 20.30 14.59 1.29
C GLN A 3 19.76 13.23 0.89
N ILE A 4 18.98 13.16 -0.19
CA ILE A 4 18.35 11.91 -0.63
C ILE A 4 19.43 11.04 -1.29
N GLU A 5 19.62 9.82 -0.80
CA GLU A 5 20.63 8.88 -1.26
C GLU A 5 20.12 8.00 -2.39
N LYS A 6 18.95 7.39 -2.15
CA LYS A 6 18.30 6.47 -3.09
C LYS A 6 16.79 6.40 -2.83
N PHE A 7 16.04 6.04 -3.85
CA PHE A 7 14.62 5.77 -3.76
C PHE A 7 14.20 4.71 -4.78
N SER A 8 13.03 4.11 -4.56
CA SER A 8 12.41 3.22 -5.53
C SER A 8 11.39 3.95 -6.40
N PHE A 9 11.29 3.51 -7.66
CA PHE A 9 10.21 3.91 -8.56
C PHE A 9 9.62 2.66 -9.19
N THR A 10 8.36 2.38 -8.91
CA THR A 10 7.68 1.12 -9.27
C THR A 10 6.30 1.39 -9.84
N SER A 11 5.59 0.34 -10.28
CA SER A 11 4.18 0.45 -10.70
C SER A 11 3.27 1.08 -9.64
N ASN A 12 3.59 0.96 -8.34
CA ASN A 12 2.87 1.64 -7.26
C ASN A 12 2.89 3.17 -7.40
N ASN A 13 3.96 3.75 -7.94
CA ASN A 13 4.05 5.19 -8.15
C ASN A 13 3.07 5.70 -9.23
N VAL A 14 2.62 4.82 -10.14
CA VAL A 14 1.54 5.14 -11.09
C VAL A 14 0.23 5.46 -10.34
N THR A 15 -0.07 4.71 -9.27
CA THR A 15 -1.23 4.97 -8.41
C THR A 15 -1.13 6.37 -7.77
N TYR A 16 0.06 6.79 -7.31
CA TYR A 16 0.26 8.15 -6.76
C TYR A 16 -0.01 9.23 -7.82
N GLY A 17 0.38 8.98 -9.07
CA GLY A 17 0.09 9.87 -10.19
C GLY A 17 -1.41 9.90 -10.54
N ALA A 18 -2.02 8.73 -10.73
CA ALA A 18 -3.42 8.61 -11.12
C ALA A 18 -4.39 9.15 -10.05
N ALA A 19 -4.06 8.96 -8.77
CA ALA A 19 -4.85 9.44 -7.64
C ALA A 19 -4.35 10.78 -7.05
N GLY A 20 -3.46 11.47 -7.77
CA GLY A 20 -2.79 12.67 -7.31
C GLY A 20 -3.71 13.78 -6.87
N ASP A 21 -4.79 14.04 -7.61
CA ASP A 21 -5.81 15.03 -7.28
C ASP A 21 -6.79 14.50 -6.23
N THR A 22 -7.28 13.26 -6.40
CA THR A 22 -8.33 12.67 -5.57
C THR A 22 -7.88 12.42 -4.13
N ILE A 23 -6.62 11.94 -3.95
CA ILE A 23 -6.04 11.61 -2.64
C ILE A 23 -5.11 12.71 -2.12
N GLY A 24 -4.76 13.66 -2.98
CA GLY A 24 -3.91 14.80 -2.63
C GLY A 24 -2.40 14.52 -2.70
N TYR A 25 -1.96 13.50 -3.45
CA TYR A 25 -0.53 13.19 -3.55
C TYR A 25 0.32 14.31 -4.16
N TRP A 26 -0.24 15.15 -5.05
CA TRP A 26 0.45 16.32 -5.59
C TRP A 26 0.80 17.39 -4.54
N GLN A 27 0.08 17.39 -3.40
CA GLN A 27 0.27 18.38 -2.34
C GLN A 27 1.46 18.06 -1.45
N PHE A 28 1.96 16.82 -1.41
CA PHE A 28 3.10 16.46 -0.58
C PHE A 28 4.37 17.22 -0.99
N PHE A 29 4.65 17.27 -2.29
CA PHE A 29 5.84 17.91 -2.85
C PHE A 29 5.44 18.71 -4.09
N PRO A 30 4.90 19.93 -3.93
CA PRO A 30 4.54 20.77 -5.05
C PRO A 30 5.71 20.99 -5.99
N ALA A 31 5.49 20.89 -7.30
CA ALA A 31 6.52 21.16 -8.29
C ALA A 31 6.95 22.63 -8.22
N THR A 32 8.27 22.89 -8.32
CA THR A 32 8.81 24.25 -8.30
C THR A 32 8.48 24.98 -9.62
N GLU A 33 8.30 26.31 -9.53
CA GLU A 33 8.01 27.17 -10.69
C GLU A 33 6.75 26.77 -11.48
N ASN A 34 5.75 26.21 -10.77
CA ASN A 34 4.51 25.64 -11.31
C ASN A 34 3.31 26.58 -11.04
N SER A 35 3.36 27.80 -11.57
CA SER A 35 2.37 28.84 -11.31
C SER A 35 0.97 28.53 -11.83
N ASP A 36 0.86 27.67 -12.82
CA ASP A 36 -0.39 27.23 -13.45
C ASP A 36 -0.86 25.83 -13.02
N ASN A 37 -0.15 25.21 -12.07
CA ASN A 37 -0.40 23.85 -11.58
C ASN A 37 -0.44 22.77 -12.68
N SER A 38 0.28 22.99 -13.79
CA SER A 38 0.32 22.05 -14.92
C SER A 38 1.19 20.83 -14.69
N TRP A 39 2.03 20.84 -13.63
CA TRP A 39 2.97 19.77 -13.31
C TRP A 39 2.78 19.24 -11.90
N GLY A 40 2.83 17.93 -11.75
CA GLY A 40 2.86 17.23 -10.46
C GLY A 40 4.22 16.57 -10.21
N CYS A 41 4.56 16.39 -8.95
CA CYS A 41 5.74 15.64 -8.54
C CYS A 41 5.28 14.32 -7.93
N ILE A 42 5.55 13.18 -8.59
CA ILE A 42 5.19 11.85 -8.07
C ILE A 42 6.13 11.51 -6.90
N PRO A 43 5.62 11.35 -5.67
CA PRO A 43 6.46 11.05 -4.53
C PRO A 43 7.03 9.62 -4.56
N VAL A 44 8.11 9.40 -3.82
CA VAL A 44 8.85 8.13 -3.78
C VAL A 44 9.19 7.74 -2.35
N TRP A 45 9.34 6.44 -2.09
CA TRP A 45 9.90 5.91 -0.84
C TRP A 45 11.39 5.67 -0.99
N GLY A 46 12.17 6.04 0.03
CA GLY A 46 13.62 5.92 -0.07
C GLY A 46 14.36 6.31 1.19
N PHE A 47 15.64 6.57 1.04
CA PHE A 47 16.59 6.85 2.09
C PHE A 47 17.25 8.20 1.89
N ALA A 48 17.52 8.86 3.01
CA ALA A 48 18.25 10.12 3.02
C ALA A 48 19.17 10.22 4.24
N GLU A 49 20.24 11.00 4.12
CA GLU A 49 21.11 11.39 5.22
C GLU A 49 20.78 12.81 5.70
N VAL A 50 20.83 13.04 7.00
CA VAL A 50 20.75 14.38 7.58
C VAL A 50 22.03 15.14 7.31
N ALA A 51 22.07 15.91 6.22
CA ALA A 51 23.26 16.68 5.84
C ALA A 51 23.48 17.88 6.76
N VAL A 52 22.39 18.56 7.17
CA VAL A 52 22.46 19.71 8.11
C VAL A 52 21.23 19.69 9.01
N SER A 53 21.44 19.65 10.30
CA SER A 53 20.40 19.81 11.31
C SER A 53 20.53 21.14 12.06
N LYS A 54 19.37 21.76 12.37
CA LYS A 54 19.24 22.88 13.33
C LYS A 54 18.42 22.45 14.55
N ASN A 55 18.11 21.15 14.67
CA ASN A 55 17.40 20.55 15.81
C ASN A 55 18.42 19.76 16.62
N ASP A 56 18.49 20.03 17.93
CA ASP A 56 19.49 19.44 18.83
C ASP A 56 19.28 17.94 19.08
N GLU A 57 18.07 17.41 18.78
CA GLU A 57 17.72 15.99 18.94
C GLU A 57 17.98 15.15 17.66
N ILE A 58 18.40 15.79 16.56
CA ILE A 58 18.68 15.11 15.28
C ILE A 58 20.11 15.46 14.86
N GLU A 59 20.98 14.47 14.77
CA GLU A 59 22.38 14.66 14.46
C GLU A 59 22.65 14.67 12.94
N ASN A 60 23.69 15.40 12.53
CA ASN A 60 24.19 15.30 11.16
C ASN A 60 24.77 13.90 10.92
N GLY A 61 24.56 13.36 9.72
CA GLY A 61 24.98 12.01 9.36
C GLY A 61 23.98 10.91 9.74
N GLU A 62 22.89 11.23 10.44
CA GLU A 62 21.81 10.24 10.66
C GLU A 62 21.16 9.86 9.34
N ARG A 63 20.91 8.56 9.16
CA ARG A 63 20.15 8.06 8.03
C ARG A 63 18.68 7.87 8.40
N VAL A 64 17.82 8.24 7.47
CA VAL A 64 16.36 8.13 7.64
C VAL A 64 15.73 7.45 6.43
N PHE A 65 14.63 6.73 6.69
CA PHE A 65 13.75 6.17 5.68
C PHE A 65 12.42 6.92 5.69
N GLY A 66 11.86 7.22 4.53
CA GLY A 66 10.60 7.95 4.45
C GLY A 66 10.13 8.24 3.02
N TYR A 67 9.23 9.21 2.92
CA TYR A 67 8.56 9.63 1.69
C TYR A 67 9.16 10.94 1.20
N PHE A 68 9.63 10.96 -0.05
CA PHE A 68 10.43 12.04 -0.61
C PHE A 68 9.90 12.49 -1.97
N PRO A 69 10.26 13.72 -2.40
CA PRO A 69 10.25 14.03 -3.83
C PRO A 69 11.39 13.27 -4.53
N PRO A 70 11.28 12.91 -5.81
CA PRO A 70 12.40 12.38 -6.61
C PRO A 70 13.40 13.52 -6.93
N ALA A 71 14.13 13.94 -5.92
CA ALA A 71 15.06 15.07 -5.95
C ALA A 71 16.35 14.74 -5.20
N ASN A 72 17.33 15.63 -5.26
CA ASN A 72 18.62 15.43 -4.56
C ASN A 72 18.49 15.70 -3.05
N SER A 73 17.57 16.56 -2.63
CA SER A 73 17.44 16.94 -1.22
C SER A 73 16.05 17.42 -0.86
N LEU A 74 15.77 17.41 0.44
CA LEU A 74 14.52 17.91 1.02
C LEU A 74 14.82 18.71 2.30
N ILE A 75 14.22 19.89 2.42
CA ILE A 75 14.20 20.65 3.68
C ILE A 75 12.93 20.28 4.44
N VAL A 76 13.09 19.74 5.65
CA VAL A 76 12.00 19.40 6.56
C VAL A 76 11.96 20.33 7.76
N LYS A 77 10.79 20.46 8.40
CA LYS A 77 10.58 21.12 9.69
C LYS A 77 10.28 20.05 10.73
N PRO A 78 11.31 19.50 11.44
CA PRO A 78 11.07 18.37 12.34
C PRO A 78 10.12 18.76 13.49
N ILE A 79 9.11 17.93 13.68
CA ILE A 79 8.18 17.95 14.82
C ILE A 79 7.99 16.52 15.33
N LYS A 80 7.46 16.36 16.53
CA LYS A 80 7.23 15.05 17.17
C LYS A 80 8.49 14.18 17.14
N VAL A 81 9.64 14.78 17.44
CA VAL A 81 10.93 14.09 17.43
C VAL A 81 10.95 13.07 18.57
N SER A 82 11.36 11.84 18.23
CA SER A 82 11.59 10.74 19.16
C SER A 82 12.89 10.03 18.83
N SER A 83 13.29 9.04 19.62
CA SER A 83 14.46 8.21 19.28
C SER A 83 14.25 7.42 17.98
N GLN A 84 13.02 7.10 17.61
CA GLN A 84 12.70 6.21 16.46
C GLN A 84 12.31 6.96 15.19
N SER A 85 11.75 8.16 15.30
CA SER A 85 11.25 8.91 14.14
C SER A 85 11.05 10.39 14.44
N PHE A 86 10.83 11.15 13.39
CA PHE A 86 10.29 12.49 13.45
C PHE A 86 9.32 12.72 12.28
N SER A 87 8.43 13.71 12.42
CA SER A 87 7.51 14.11 11.34
C SER A 87 7.90 15.45 10.75
N ASP A 88 7.56 15.69 9.48
CA ASP A 88 7.67 17.01 8.89
C ASP A 88 6.44 17.86 9.19
N GLY A 89 6.64 18.97 9.86
CA GLY A 89 5.60 19.94 10.26
C GLY A 89 5.42 21.10 9.28
N LYS A 90 5.71 20.92 7.98
CA LYS A 90 5.40 21.94 6.96
C LYS A 90 3.89 22.09 6.78
N GLU A 91 3.42 23.34 6.78
CA GLU A 91 1.99 23.68 6.81
C GLU A 91 1.17 23.03 5.69
N HIS A 92 1.69 23.04 4.45
CA HIS A 92 0.98 22.50 3.29
C HIS A 92 0.75 20.98 3.31
N ARG A 93 1.35 20.26 4.29
CA ARG A 93 1.24 18.80 4.43
C ARG A 93 0.55 18.36 5.73
N GLN A 94 0.18 19.29 6.61
CA GLN A 94 -0.33 18.93 7.94
C GLN A 94 -1.69 18.23 7.91
N GLU A 95 -2.52 18.56 6.92
CA GLU A 95 -3.84 17.94 6.71
C GLU A 95 -3.78 16.65 5.88
N LEU A 96 -2.60 16.31 5.32
CA LEU A 96 -2.41 15.10 4.53
C LEU A 96 -2.12 13.90 5.46
N PRO A 97 -2.31 12.64 4.97
CA PRO A 97 -2.15 11.46 5.80
C PRO A 97 -0.78 11.42 6.50
N PRO A 98 -0.72 11.33 7.84
CA PRO A 98 0.52 11.51 8.62
C PRO A 98 1.61 10.49 8.30
N VAL A 99 1.25 9.29 7.83
CA VAL A 99 2.21 8.24 7.47
C VAL A 99 3.24 8.69 6.44
N TYR A 100 2.85 9.57 5.52
CA TYR A 100 3.75 10.11 4.49
C TYR A 100 4.61 11.29 4.97
N ASN A 101 4.36 11.80 6.17
CA ASN A 101 5.15 12.87 6.77
C ASN A 101 6.14 12.37 7.82
N ASN A 102 6.18 11.05 8.07
CA ASN A 102 7.02 10.44 9.08
C ASN A 102 8.33 9.92 8.49
N TYR A 103 9.44 10.22 9.16
CA TYR A 103 10.79 9.78 8.79
C TYR A 103 11.32 8.88 9.90
N ILE A 104 11.60 7.62 9.57
CA ILE A 104 12.11 6.61 10.49
C ILE A 104 13.62 6.78 10.63
N ARG A 105 14.13 6.87 11.86
CA ARG A 105 15.56 7.00 12.18
C ARG A 105 16.20 5.61 12.20
N LEU A 106 16.98 5.28 11.18
CA LEU A 106 17.52 3.93 10.99
C LEU A 106 18.50 3.51 12.07
N ASN A 107 19.21 4.48 12.68
CA ASN A 107 20.13 4.21 13.78
C ASN A 107 19.44 3.67 15.05
N ALA A 108 18.12 3.85 15.17
CA ALA A 108 17.34 3.34 16.30
C ALA A 108 16.78 1.93 16.07
N GLU A 109 16.85 1.42 14.86
CA GLU A 109 16.37 0.07 14.55
C GLU A 109 17.43 -0.98 14.93
N LYS A 110 17.10 -1.87 15.87
CA LYS A 110 18.04 -2.86 16.44
C LYS A 110 18.63 -3.83 15.41
N ASN A 111 17.85 -4.17 14.39
CA ASN A 111 18.20 -5.17 13.36
C ASN A 111 18.36 -4.52 11.99
N TYR A 112 18.64 -3.21 11.93
CA TYR A 112 18.78 -2.55 10.65
C TYR A 112 19.97 -3.13 9.86
N ASP A 113 19.68 -3.60 8.65
CA ASP A 113 20.66 -4.11 7.69
C ASP A 113 20.62 -3.28 6.41
N ILE A 114 21.66 -2.53 6.16
CA ILE A 114 21.81 -1.66 4.97
C ILE A 114 21.74 -2.45 3.65
N SER A 115 22.08 -3.74 3.65
CA SER A 115 21.99 -4.58 2.45
C SER A 115 20.54 -4.82 2.01
N MET A 116 19.57 -4.63 2.92
CA MET A 116 18.14 -4.75 2.66
C MET A 116 17.46 -3.44 2.21
N ASP A 117 18.19 -2.34 2.12
CA ASP A 117 17.65 -1.03 1.76
C ASP A 117 16.86 -1.05 0.45
N ASP A 118 17.40 -1.68 -0.59
CA ASP A 118 16.76 -1.70 -1.91
C ASP A 118 15.45 -2.47 -1.88
N ILE A 119 15.43 -3.60 -1.16
CA ILE A 119 14.21 -4.41 -0.94
C ILE A 119 13.21 -3.61 -0.12
N ARG A 120 13.66 -2.95 0.96
CA ARG A 120 12.80 -2.11 1.79
C ARG A 120 12.17 -0.97 1.00
N ALA A 121 12.95 -0.25 0.20
CA ALA A 121 12.41 0.83 -0.64
C ALA A 121 11.34 0.34 -1.62
N LEU A 122 11.53 -0.87 -2.19
CA LEU A 122 10.59 -1.48 -3.13
C LEU A 122 9.33 -2.02 -2.47
N LEU A 123 9.44 -2.64 -1.29
CA LEU A 123 8.36 -3.43 -0.71
C LEU A 123 7.62 -2.72 0.42
N PHE A 124 8.25 -1.81 1.15
CA PHE A 124 7.67 -1.20 2.34
C PHE A 124 6.22 -0.70 2.17
N PRO A 125 5.88 0.15 1.18
CA PRO A 125 4.51 0.64 1.03
C PRO A 125 3.51 -0.46 0.68
N LEU A 126 3.98 -1.52 0.01
CA LEU A 126 3.16 -2.65 -0.43
C LEU A 126 2.90 -3.62 0.70
N HIS A 127 3.93 -3.91 1.53
CA HIS A 127 3.81 -4.75 2.72
C HIS A 127 2.92 -4.10 3.78
N ILE A 128 3.07 -2.78 4.02
CA ILE A 128 2.17 -2.06 4.94
C ILE A 128 0.72 -2.15 4.46
N THR A 129 0.48 -2.03 3.16
CA THR A 129 -0.87 -2.19 2.60
C THR A 129 -1.38 -3.62 2.77
N ALA A 130 -0.52 -4.63 2.53
CA ALA A 130 -0.85 -6.04 2.75
C ALA A 130 -1.19 -6.34 4.21
N PHE A 131 -0.39 -5.84 5.16
CA PHE A 131 -0.67 -5.93 6.60
C PHE A 131 -2.03 -5.33 6.95
N CYS A 132 -2.30 -4.11 6.49
CA CYS A 132 -3.57 -3.43 6.75
C CYS A 132 -4.77 -4.20 6.18
N LEU A 133 -4.62 -4.86 5.03
CA LEU A 133 -5.65 -5.69 4.43
C LEU A 133 -5.89 -6.98 5.23
N CYS A 134 -4.83 -7.68 5.64
CA CYS A 134 -4.95 -8.85 6.52
C CYS A 134 -5.72 -8.49 7.79
N ASP A 135 -5.26 -7.45 8.48
CA ASP A 135 -5.86 -7.00 9.73
C ASP A 135 -7.32 -6.54 9.57
N ALA A 136 -7.67 -5.87 8.47
CA ALA A 136 -9.04 -5.45 8.19
C ALA A 136 -9.97 -6.63 7.88
N LEU A 137 -9.47 -7.61 7.14
CA LEU A 137 -10.23 -8.84 6.82
C LEU A 137 -10.46 -9.69 8.06
N GLU A 138 -9.45 -9.86 8.92
CA GLU A 138 -9.58 -10.56 10.19
C GLU A 138 -10.55 -9.85 11.13
N GLU A 139 -10.45 -8.52 11.28
CA GLU A 139 -11.37 -7.74 12.13
C GLU A 139 -12.82 -7.94 11.76
N GLN A 140 -13.11 -8.05 10.47
CA GLN A 140 -14.45 -8.27 9.94
C GLN A 140 -14.83 -9.76 9.85
N SER A 141 -14.00 -10.67 10.41
CA SER A 141 -14.21 -12.12 10.31
C SER A 141 -14.45 -12.57 8.86
N TYR A 142 -13.72 -11.95 7.91
CA TYR A 142 -13.81 -12.20 6.46
C TYR A 142 -15.23 -12.06 5.90
N GLU A 143 -16.10 -11.25 6.52
CA GLU A 143 -17.54 -11.12 6.19
C GLU A 143 -18.29 -12.47 6.18
N GLY A 144 -17.78 -13.48 6.88
CA GLY A 144 -18.32 -14.84 6.87
C GLY A 144 -18.14 -15.59 5.56
N ALA A 145 -17.24 -15.12 4.70
CA ALA A 145 -16.93 -15.76 3.42
C ALA A 145 -16.18 -17.10 3.62
N SER A 146 -16.34 -18.02 2.69
CA SER A 146 -15.61 -19.28 2.64
C SER A 146 -14.38 -19.25 1.73
N GLN A 147 -14.25 -18.18 0.91
CA GLN A 147 -13.05 -17.93 0.10
C GLN A 147 -12.72 -16.44 -0.01
N ILE A 148 -11.44 -16.14 -0.18
CA ILE A 148 -10.92 -14.81 -0.47
C ILE A 148 -10.34 -14.84 -1.88
N ILE A 149 -10.86 -14.00 -2.78
CA ILE A 149 -10.40 -13.90 -4.16
C ILE A 149 -9.50 -12.68 -4.30
N ILE A 150 -8.23 -12.89 -4.63
CA ILE A 150 -7.23 -11.84 -4.79
C ILE A 150 -6.94 -11.65 -6.27
N VAL A 151 -7.33 -10.50 -6.82
CA VAL A 151 -7.13 -10.15 -8.23
C VAL A 151 -5.76 -9.51 -8.42
N SER A 152 -5.08 -9.82 -9.52
CA SER A 152 -3.66 -9.51 -9.77
C SER A 152 -2.72 -10.20 -8.78
N ALA A 153 -2.91 -11.52 -8.63
CA ALA A 153 -2.22 -12.36 -7.65
C ALA A 153 -0.68 -12.35 -7.77
N SER A 154 -0.12 -11.95 -8.92
CA SER A 154 1.32 -11.79 -9.14
C SER A 154 1.86 -10.44 -8.64
N SER A 155 1.00 -9.49 -8.22
CA SER A 155 1.46 -8.21 -7.69
C SER A 155 2.01 -8.36 -6.28
N LYS A 156 3.01 -7.53 -5.94
CA LYS A 156 3.70 -7.62 -4.65
C LYS A 156 2.77 -7.47 -3.44
N THR A 157 1.80 -6.57 -3.52
CA THR A 157 0.78 -6.40 -2.45
C THR A 157 -0.10 -7.64 -2.32
N ALA A 158 -0.51 -8.25 -3.44
CA ALA A 158 -1.31 -9.47 -3.45
C ALA A 158 -0.54 -10.66 -2.84
N ILE A 159 0.75 -10.79 -3.19
CA ILE A 159 1.62 -11.83 -2.62
C ILE A 159 1.77 -11.63 -1.11
N GLY A 160 2.05 -10.41 -0.65
CA GLY A 160 2.15 -10.11 0.79
C GLY A 160 0.83 -10.35 1.53
N LEU A 161 -0.31 -10.01 0.93
CA LEU A 161 -1.63 -10.32 1.48
C LEU A 161 -1.85 -11.83 1.58
N ALA A 162 -1.62 -12.58 0.50
CA ALA A 162 -1.81 -14.02 0.49
C ALA A 162 -0.90 -14.72 1.52
N GLN A 163 0.38 -14.33 1.59
CA GLN A 163 1.31 -14.85 2.58
C GLN A 163 0.83 -14.58 4.02
N GLY A 164 0.47 -13.34 4.34
CA GLY A 164 -0.02 -13.00 5.69
C GLY A 164 -1.31 -13.75 6.06
N LEU A 165 -2.20 -13.98 5.10
CA LEU A 165 -3.41 -14.78 5.30
C LEU A 165 -3.12 -16.26 5.56
N THR A 166 -2.05 -16.86 4.99
CA THR A 166 -1.68 -18.25 5.28
C THR A 166 -1.19 -18.46 6.71
N GLU A 167 -0.73 -17.40 7.37
CA GLU A 167 -0.23 -17.45 8.75
C GLU A 167 -1.33 -17.24 9.80
N ALA A 168 -2.51 -16.78 9.38
CA ALA A 168 -3.63 -16.52 10.27
C ALA A 168 -4.52 -17.76 10.45
N ASP A 169 -4.93 -18.01 11.69
CA ASP A 169 -5.83 -19.13 12.00
C ASP A 169 -7.24 -18.87 11.48
N GLY A 170 -7.82 -19.90 10.85
CA GLY A 170 -9.23 -19.85 10.40
C GLY A 170 -9.45 -19.02 9.12
N THR A 171 -8.40 -18.73 8.38
CA THR A 171 -8.49 -18.04 7.09
C THR A 171 -9.32 -18.86 6.08
N PRO A 172 -10.26 -18.23 5.35
CA PRO A 172 -10.94 -18.84 4.22
C PRO A 172 -9.97 -19.25 3.12
N LYS A 173 -10.43 -20.10 2.20
CA LYS A 173 -9.66 -20.53 1.03
C LYS A 173 -9.15 -19.33 0.22
N ILE A 174 -7.86 -19.27 -0.09
CA ILE A 174 -7.21 -18.17 -0.81
C ILE A 174 -7.15 -18.51 -2.30
N VAL A 175 -7.85 -17.73 -3.13
CA VAL A 175 -7.91 -17.89 -4.59
C VAL A 175 -7.19 -16.74 -5.27
N GLY A 176 -6.13 -17.03 -6.01
CA GLY A 176 -5.38 -16.05 -6.79
C GLY A 176 -5.86 -15.98 -8.23
N LEU A 177 -6.25 -14.77 -8.70
CA LEU A 177 -6.55 -14.51 -10.10
C LEU A 177 -5.40 -13.75 -10.76
N THR A 178 -4.91 -14.27 -11.88
CA THR A 178 -3.76 -13.69 -12.59
C THR A 178 -3.84 -13.91 -14.10
N SER A 179 -2.91 -13.34 -14.87
CA SER A 179 -2.79 -13.66 -16.29
C SER A 179 -2.23 -15.06 -16.51
N THR A 180 -2.54 -15.67 -17.65
CA THR A 180 -2.01 -16.98 -18.05
C THR A 180 -0.49 -17.03 -17.96
N ASP A 181 0.21 -15.97 -18.38
CA ASP A 181 1.67 -15.88 -18.35
C ASP A 181 2.25 -15.91 -16.94
N ASN A 182 1.49 -15.46 -15.96
CA ASN A 182 1.92 -15.40 -14.55
C ASN A 182 1.43 -16.59 -13.71
N ALA A 183 0.54 -17.45 -14.23
CA ALA A 183 -0.09 -18.50 -13.45
C ALA A 183 0.92 -19.44 -12.79
N GLN A 184 1.89 -19.95 -13.56
CA GLN A 184 2.93 -20.83 -13.05
C GLN A 184 3.80 -20.19 -11.97
N PHE A 185 4.12 -18.89 -12.12
CA PHE A 185 4.84 -18.13 -11.10
C PHE A 185 4.02 -18.04 -9.81
N VAL A 186 2.74 -17.67 -9.91
CA VAL A 186 1.85 -17.53 -8.75
C VAL A 186 1.63 -18.85 -8.03
N GLU A 187 1.46 -19.96 -8.76
CA GLU A 187 1.40 -21.32 -8.20
C GLU A 187 2.67 -21.68 -7.42
N SER A 188 3.85 -21.31 -7.97
CA SER A 188 5.14 -21.62 -7.35
C SER A 188 5.38 -20.91 -6.01
N LEU A 189 4.63 -19.85 -5.69
CA LEU A 189 4.73 -19.13 -4.43
C LEU A 189 4.20 -19.93 -3.24
N GLY A 190 3.23 -20.83 -3.46
CA GLY A 190 2.67 -21.70 -2.42
C GLY A 190 1.78 -21.00 -1.38
N CYS A 191 1.44 -19.73 -1.57
CA CYS A 191 0.57 -18.97 -0.67
C CYS A 191 -0.88 -18.85 -1.16
N TYR A 192 -1.24 -19.48 -2.26
CA TYR A 192 -2.60 -19.58 -2.79
C TYR A 192 -3.06 -21.03 -2.80
N ASP A 193 -4.27 -21.31 -2.33
CA ASP A 193 -4.86 -22.65 -2.39
C ASP A 193 -5.26 -23.02 -3.82
N VAL A 194 -5.66 -22.02 -4.61
CA VAL A 194 -6.03 -22.16 -6.01
C VAL A 194 -5.57 -20.95 -6.80
N VAL A 195 -5.02 -21.18 -7.99
CA VAL A 195 -4.69 -20.13 -8.96
C VAL A 195 -5.56 -20.33 -10.21
N ILE A 196 -6.19 -19.25 -10.66
CA ILE A 196 -7.08 -19.23 -11.83
C ILE A 196 -6.61 -18.14 -12.79
N SER A 197 -6.47 -18.49 -14.06
CA SER A 197 -6.18 -17.53 -15.11
C SER A 197 -7.39 -16.62 -15.41
N TYR A 198 -7.14 -15.39 -15.81
CA TYR A 198 -8.19 -14.48 -16.32
C TYR A 198 -8.92 -15.05 -17.54
N ASP A 199 -8.33 -15.99 -18.26
CA ASP A 199 -8.95 -16.67 -19.41
C ASP A 199 -9.94 -17.78 -18.97
N ASP A 200 -9.87 -18.20 -17.69
CA ASP A 200 -10.62 -19.34 -17.14
C ASP A 200 -11.51 -18.95 -15.94
N LEU A 201 -11.99 -17.71 -15.86
CA LEU A 201 -12.80 -17.20 -14.73
C LEU A 201 -14.07 -18.02 -14.43
N GLY A 202 -14.56 -18.81 -15.40
CA GLY A 202 -15.64 -19.75 -15.19
C GLY A 202 -15.32 -20.90 -14.22
N ASN A 203 -14.05 -21.09 -13.84
CA ASN A 203 -13.61 -22.09 -12.85
C ASN A 203 -13.64 -21.53 -11.40
N ILE A 204 -14.02 -20.28 -11.20
CA ILE A 204 -14.22 -19.71 -9.87
C ILE A 204 -15.39 -20.43 -9.20
N SER A 205 -15.16 -20.98 -7.98
CA SER A 205 -16.25 -21.55 -7.20
C SER A 205 -17.26 -20.46 -6.82
N ASN A 206 -18.54 -20.77 -6.97
CA ASN A 206 -19.62 -19.85 -6.58
C ASN A 206 -19.93 -19.94 -5.07
N ASP A 207 -18.87 -19.99 -4.25
CA ASP A 207 -18.97 -19.95 -2.79
C ASP A 207 -19.03 -18.48 -2.29
N SER A 208 -19.44 -18.30 -1.03
CA SER A 208 -19.43 -16.98 -0.39
C SER A 208 -18.01 -16.39 -0.40
N SER A 209 -17.85 -15.18 -0.95
CA SER A 209 -16.53 -14.64 -1.30
C SER A 209 -16.34 -13.20 -0.85
N VAL A 210 -15.15 -12.89 -0.35
CA VAL A 210 -14.62 -11.53 -0.33
C VAL A 210 -13.62 -11.40 -1.48
N MET A 211 -13.75 -10.35 -2.28
CA MET A 211 -12.83 -10.04 -3.37
C MET A 211 -11.91 -8.88 -2.96
N VAL A 212 -10.61 -9.02 -3.22
CA VAL A 212 -9.61 -7.95 -3.03
C VAL A 212 -8.97 -7.66 -4.38
N ASP A 213 -9.22 -6.47 -4.92
CA ASP A 213 -8.75 -6.08 -6.24
C ASP A 213 -7.53 -5.18 -6.18
N MET A 214 -6.39 -5.70 -6.66
CA MET A 214 -5.16 -4.94 -6.88
C MET A 214 -5.02 -4.45 -8.33
N SER A 215 -5.92 -4.88 -9.23
CA SER A 215 -5.74 -4.68 -10.68
C SER A 215 -6.35 -3.38 -11.21
N GLY A 216 -7.53 -3.02 -10.72
CA GLY A 216 -8.38 -1.99 -11.30
C GLY A 216 -8.95 -2.37 -12.68
N ASN A 217 -8.80 -3.64 -13.12
CA ASN A 217 -9.27 -4.10 -14.42
C ASN A 217 -10.77 -4.35 -14.41
N GLN A 218 -11.53 -3.39 -14.93
CA GLN A 218 -12.99 -3.42 -14.90
C GLN A 218 -13.62 -4.64 -15.58
N SER A 219 -13.00 -5.18 -16.62
CA SER A 219 -13.53 -6.36 -17.32
C SER A 219 -13.43 -7.63 -16.44
N VAL A 220 -12.29 -7.80 -15.75
CA VAL A 220 -12.09 -8.91 -14.81
C VAL A 220 -13.06 -8.78 -13.63
N LEU A 221 -13.15 -7.58 -13.04
CA LEU A 221 -14.04 -7.33 -11.90
C LEU A 221 -15.50 -7.63 -12.24
N SER A 222 -15.99 -7.14 -13.38
CA SER A 222 -17.37 -7.41 -13.81
C SER A 222 -17.61 -8.91 -14.01
N SER A 223 -16.67 -9.62 -14.64
CA SER A 223 -16.82 -11.07 -14.86
C SER A 223 -16.84 -11.85 -13.54
N VAL A 224 -16.02 -11.48 -12.56
CA VAL A 224 -16.03 -12.09 -11.23
C VAL A 224 -17.34 -11.78 -10.48
N GLN A 225 -17.79 -10.52 -10.54
CA GLN A 225 -19.08 -10.11 -9.95
C GLN A 225 -20.26 -10.86 -10.55
N ASP A 226 -20.28 -11.01 -11.88
CA ASP A 226 -21.33 -11.76 -12.59
C ASP A 226 -21.31 -13.25 -12.19
N THR A 227 -20.11 -13.84 -12.01
CA THR A 227 -19.96 -15.23 -11.60
C THR A 227 -20.46 -15.47 -10.17
N LEU A 228 -20.12 -14.59 -9.25
CA LEU A 228 -20.44 -14.73 -7.83
C LEU A 228 -21.88 -14.25 -7.49
N GLY A 229 -22.39 -13.26 -8.19
CA GLY A 229 -23.69 -12.67 -7.93
C GLY A 229 -23.86 -12.24 -6.47
N GLU A 230 -24.86 -12.81 -5.79
CA GLU A 230 -25.14 -12.53 -4.38
C GLU A 230 -24.13 -13.15 -3.41
N ASN A 231 -23.32 -14.12 -3.88
CA ASN A 231 -22.25 -14.73 -3.08
C ASN A 231 -21.02 -13.84 -2.96
N MET A 232 -20.91 -12.73 -3.69
CA MET A 232 -19.92 -11.71 -3.42
C MET A 232 -20.37 -10.89 -2.20
N MET A 233 -19.80 -11.21 -1.04
CA MET A 233 -20.13 -10.55 0.23
C MET A 233 -19.56 -9.12 0.26
N LYS A 234 -18.32 -8.94 -0.19
CA LYS A 234 -17.62 -7.67 -0.23
C LYS A 234 -16.55 -7.63 -1.33
N CYS A 235 -16.27 -6.44 -1.86
CA CYS A 235 -15.17 -6.16 -2.77
C CYS A 235 -14.35 -5.00 -2.22
N LEU A 236 -13.06 -5.22 -1.94
CA LEU A 236 -12.10 -4.19 -1.58
C LEU A 236 -11.27 -3.82 -2.81
N THR A 237 -11.42 -2.59 -3.31
CA THR A 237 -10.56 -2.07 -4.39
C THR A 237 -9.37 -1.35 -3.77
N VAL A 238 -8.14 -1.75 -4.15
CA VAL A 238 -6.90 -1.32 -3.48
C VAL A 238 -5.97 -0.56 -4.40
N GLY A 239 -5.76 -1.06 -5.62
CA GLY A 239 -4.77 -0.56 -6.54
C GLY A 239 -5.24 -0.49 -7.99
N MET A 240 -4.35 -0.01 -8.85
CA MET A 240 -4.57 0.10 -10.30
C MET A 240 -3.33 -0.42 -11.04
N THR A 241 -2.98 -1.72 -10.84
CA THR A 241 -1.81 -2.30 -11.55
C THR A 241 -2.01 -2.37 -13.07
N HIS A 242 -3.27 -2.44 -13.52
CA HIS A 242 -3.65 -2.39 -14.93
C HIS A 242 -4.21 -1.00 -15.31
N TRP A 243 -3.44 0.04 -15.03
CA TRP A 243 -3.83 1.44 -15.21
C TRP A 243 -4.29 1.76 -16.65
N ASP A 244 -3.79 1.05 -17.64
CA ASP A 244 -4.19 1.15 -19.06
C ASP A 244 -5.60 0.59 -19.35
N LYS A 245 -6.13 -0.22 -18.41
CA LYS A 245 -7.47 -0.82 -18.47
C LYS A 245 -8.38 -0.36 -17.33
N ALA A 246 -7.85 0.45 -16.43
CA ALA A 246 -8.61 1.09 -15.36
C ALA A 246 -9.41 2.26 -15.96
N GLY A 247 -10.63 2.43 -15.49
CA GLY A 247 -11.35 3.70 -15.66
C GLY A 247 -10.66 4.81 -14.87
N THR A 248 -11.17 6.03 -14.97
CA THR A 248 -10.68 7.12 -14.12
C THR A 248 -10.89 6.80 -12.62
N ALA A 249 -10.08 7.40 -11.75
CA ALA A 249 -10.28 7.26 -10.31
C ALA A 249 -11.69 7.72 -9.87
N GLU A 250 -12.25 8.72 -10.55
CA GLU A 250 -13.61 9.21 -10.34
C GLU A 250 -14.66 8.17 -10.75
N GLU A 251 -14.47 7.48 -11.88
CA GLU A 251 -15.38 6.39 -12.30
C GLU A 251 -15.32 5.19 -11.34
N ALA A 252 -14.13 4.86 -10.83
CA ALA A 252 -13.98 3.78 -9.86
C ALA A 252 -14.67 4.11 -8.52
N LEU A 253 -14.53 5.36 -8.03
CA LEU A 253 -15.22 5.84 -6.83
C LEU A 253 -16.74 5.90 -7.04
N ALA A 254 -17.21 6.44 -8.16
CA ALA A 254 -18.63 6.52 -8.48
C ALA A 254 -19.27 5.12 -8.58
N LYS A 255 -18.54 4.13 -9.11
CA LYS A 255 -19.01 2.74 -9.19
C LYS A 255 -19.05 2.06 -7.81
N ALA A 256 -18.06 2.34 -6.95
CA ALA A 256 -18.06 1.89 -5.56
C ALA A 256 -19.23 2.48 -4.76
N GLU A 257 -19.63 3.72 -5.02
CA GLU A 257 -20.82 4.35 -4.41
C GLU A 257 -22.14 3.70 -4.86
N LEU A 258 -22.19 3.13 -6.08
CA LEU A 258 -23.38 2.48 -6.62
C LEU A 258 -23.57 1.04 -6.12
N ASP A 259 -22.49 0.33 -5.80
CA ASP A 259 -22.53 -1.01 -5.20
C ASP A 259 -22.09 -0.96 -3.74
N GLN A 260 -23.04 -1.03 -2.81
CA GLN A 260 -22.79 -0.99 -1.36
C GLN A 260 -21.82 -2.09 -0.86
N ARG A 261 -21.54 -3.12 -1.66
CA ARG A 261 -20.58 -4.18 -1.35
C ARG A 261 -19.15 -3.84 -1.77
N THR A 262 -18.97 -2.80 -2.58
CA THR A 262 -17.65 -2.36 -3.05
C THR A 262 -17.15 -1.17 -2.24
N GLU A 263 -15.95 -1.29 -1.70
CA GLU A 263 -15.31 -0.26 -0.87
C GLU A 263 -13.89 0.00 -1.39
N PHE A 264 -13.51 1.28 -1.47
CA PHE A 264 -12.13 1.65 -1.71
C PHE A 264 -11.31 1.54 -0.42
N PHE A 265 -10.35 0.61 -0.41
CA PHE A 265 -9.48 0.41 0.75
C PHE A 265 -8.30 1.38 0.72
N PHE A 266 -8.31 2.32 1.66
CA PHE A 266 -7.23 3.29 1.82
C PHE A 266 -6.37 2.97 3.04
N ALA A 267 -5.23 2.32 2.84
CA ALA A 267 -4.35 1.88 3.91
C ALA A 267 -3.98 2.98 4.92
N PRO A 268 -3.70 4.25 4.56
CA PRO A 268 -3.43 5.31 5.53
C PRO A 268 -4.55 5.56 6.53
N ALA A 269 -5.82 5.43 6.13
CA ALA A 269 -6.96 5.55 7.04
C ALA A 269 -7.00 4.39 8.04
N HIS A 270 -6.70 3.16 7.58
CA HIS A 270 -6.60 1.99 8.44
C HIS A 270 -5.42 2.09 9.42
N ILE A 271 -4.26 2.58 8.98
CA ILE A 271 -3.12 2.88 9.84
C ILE A 271 -3.51 3.85 10.96
N GLN A 272 -4.21 4.93 10.61
CA GLN A 272 -4.67 5.91 11.60
C GLN A 272 -5.65 5.28 12.60
N LYS A 273 -6.59 4.45 12.14
CA LYS A 273 -7.51 3.70 12.99
C LYS A 273 -6.72 2.85 13.99
N ARG A 274 -5.76 2.04 13.52
CA ARG A 274 -4.99 1.14 14.39
C ARG A 274 -4.05 1.89 15.35
N ASN A 275 -3.50 3.02 14.95
CA ASN A 275 -2.75 3.87 15.88
C ASN A 275 -3.64 4.43 17.00
N ASN A 276 -4.90 4.72 16.72
CA ASN A 276 -5.87 5.14 17.74
C ASN A 276 -6.28 3.98 18.65
N ASP A 277 -6.50 2.78 18.09
CA ASP A 277 -6.98 1.59 18.81
C ASP A 277 -5.87 0.98 19.70
N TRP A 278 -4.66 0.83 19.16
CA TRP A 278 -3.55 0.11 19.80
C TRP A 278 -2.44 1.00 20.33
N GLY A 279 -2.32 2.21 19.80
CA GLY A 279 -1.15 3.07 19.97
C GLY A 279 -0.04 2.76 18.97
N GLN A 280 0.81 3.77 18.71
CA GLN A 280 1.88 3.71 17.72
C GLN A 280 2.89 2.58 17.97
N GLU A 281 3.20 2.31 19.24
CA GLU A 281 4.19 1.29 19.61
C GLU A 281 3.73 -0.12 19.22
N ILE A 282 2.48 -0.48 19.57
CA ILE A 282 1.91 -1.79 19.24
C ILE A 282 1.72 -1.93 17.72
N TYR A 283 1.28 -0.86 17.06
CA TYR A 283 1.18 -0.84 15.60
C TYR A 283 2.55 -1.15 14.96
N ASN A 284 3.61 -0.46 15.38
CA ASN A 284 4.96 -0.69 14.85
C ASN A 284 5.46 -2.11 15.12
N GLN A 285 5.21 -2.67 16.31
CA GLN A 285 5.59 -4.05 16.63
C GLN A 285 4.92 -5.06 15.70
N LYS A 286 3.60 -4.91 15.47
CA LYS A 286 2.84 -5.81 14.60
C LYS A 286 3.27 -5.70 13.12
N THR A 287 3.49 -4.48 12.62
CA THR A 287 3.94 -4.28 11.23
C THR A 287 5.36 -4.79 11.02
N THR A 288 6.25 -4.63 12.00
CA THR A 288 7.61 -5.20 11.92
C THR A 288 7.55 -6.73 11.91
N ALA A 289 6.77 -7.35 12.79
CA ALA A 289 6.62 -8.81 12.82
C ALA A 289 6.07 -9.34 11.48
N PHE A 290 5.10 -8.67 10.88
CA PHE A 290 4.55 -9.02 9.57
C PHE A 290 5.57 -8.89 8.42
N MET A 291 6.50 -7.92 8.52
CA MET A 291 7.54 -7.73 7.50
C MET A 291 8.72 -8.70 7.66
N ASP A 292 8.94 -9.21 8.87
CA ASP A 292 10.03 -10.15 9.18
C ASP A 292 9.65 -11.62 8.89
N ALA A 293 8.36 -11.90 8.72
CA ALA A 293 7.82 -13.22 8.39
C ALA A 293 7.89 -13.50 6.87
#